data_b0813450abe93874b626e92fcee62140
#
_entry.id   b0813450abe93874b626e92fcee62140
#
_cell.length_a   1.000
_cell.length_b   1.000
_cell.length_c   1.000
_cell.angle_alpha   90.00
_cell.angle_beta   90.00
_cell.angle_gamma   90.00
#
_symmetry.space_group_name_H-M   'P 1'
#
loop_
_entity.id
_entity.type
_entity.pdbx_description
1 polymer ?
#
loop_
_entity_poly.entity_id
_entity_poly.type
_entity_poly.pdbx_seq_one_letter_code
_entity_poly.pdbx_strand_id
1 'polypeptide(L)'
;MLSGGALSRLLFMETTMLEFAEAVLKEIRKLQDQSKQIVLNGTITDMERYRFMMGRLEGLRMVEDSVKDLLEKVTDDIDDFLK
;
A
#
# COMPACT_ATOMS: atom_id res chain seq x y z
N MET A 1 2.45 -31.40 -11.35
CA MET A 1 3.45 -31.34 -10.28
C MET A 1 4.52 -30.30 -10.62
N LEU A 2 4.78 -29.37 -9.76
CA LEU A 2 5.79 -28.35 -10.00
C LEU A 2 7.20 -28.92 -9.78
N SER A 3 8.12 -28.61 -10.70
CA SER A 3 9.52 -28.91 -10.48
C SER A 3 10.08 -27.98 -9.38
N GLY A 4 11.19 -28.38 -8.75
CA GLY A 4 11.82 -27.57 -7.72
C GLY A 4 12.19 -26.16 -8.20
N GLY A 5 12.59 -26.01 -9.48
CA GLY A 5 12.91 -24.73 -10.06
C GLY A 5 11.69 -23.82 -10.20
N ALA A 6 10.53 -24.38 -10.61
CA ALA A 6 9.29 -23.61 -10.72
C ALA A 6 8.78 -23.15 -9.36
N LEU A 7 8.87 -24.00 -8.35
CA LEU A 7 8.49 -23.65 -6.98
C LEU A 7 9.40 -22.54 -6.43
N SER A 8 10.70 -22.63 -6.64
CA SER A 8 11.66 -21.60 -6.20
C SER A 8 11.38 -20.26 -6.84
N ARG A 9 11.04 -20.23 -8.13
CA ARG A 9 10.67 -18.99 -8.82
C ARG A 9 9.41 -18.38 -8.26
N LEU A 10 8.41 -19.21 -7.95
CA LEU A 10 7.15 -18.76 -7.38
C LEU A 10 7.38 -18.13 -6.02
N LEU A 11 8.16 -18.79 -5.14
CA LEU A 11 8.49 -18.26 -3.82
C LEU A 11 9.30 -16.97 -3.90
N PHE A 12 10.24 -16.89 -4.85
CA PHE A 12 11.02 -15.66 -5.08
C PHE A 12 10.13 -14.52 -5.52
N MET A 13 9.19 -14.77 -6.45
CA MET A 13 8.25 -13.76 -6.92
C MET A 13 7.34 -13.28 -5.80
N GLU A 14 6.86 -14.19 -4.95
CA GLU A 14 6.04 -13.84 -3.79
C GLU A 14 6.80 -12.93 -2.84
N THR A 15 8.05 -13.27 -2.49
CA THR A 15 8.90 -12.46 -1.62
C THR A 15 9.14 -11.09 -2.20
N THR A 16 9.45 -11.00 -3.50
CA THR A 16 9.67 -9.73 -4.19
C THR A 16 8.42 -8.86 -4.18
N MET A 17 7.26 -9.46 -4.40
CA MET A 17 5.98 -8.76 -4.37
C MET A 17 5.67 -8.22 -2.97
N LEU A 18 5.94 -9.01 -1.93
CA LEU A 18 5.74 -8.57 -0.55
C LEU A 18 6.65 -7.41 -0.18
N GLU A 19 7.92 -7.46 -0.57
CA GLU A 19 8.87 -6.38 -0.34
C GLU A 19 8.44 -5.09 -1.04
N PHE A 20 7.98 -5.22 -2.29
CA PHE A 20 7.47 -4.08 -3.04
C PHE A 20 6.22 -3.49 -2.38
N ALA A 21 5.26 -4.34 -2.00
CA ALA A 21 4.05 -3.89 -1.33
C ALA A 21 4.35 -3.20 -0.01
N GLU A 22 5.29 -3.70 0.78
CA GLU A 22 5.73 -3.05 2.02
C GLU A 22 6.32 -1.68 1.74
N ALA A 23 7.15 -1.55 0.72
CA ALA A 23 7.75 -0.28 0.33
C ALA A 23 6.69 0.72 -0.09
N VAL A 24 5.69 0.28 -0.88
CA VAL A 24 4.58 1.13 -1.31
C VAL A 24 3.76 1.60 -0.11
N LEU A 25 3.40 0.70 0.80
CA LEU A 25 2.62 1.04 2.00
C LEU A 25 3.39 2.02 2.89
N LYS A 26 4.68 1.82 3.02
CA LYS A 26 5.55 2.71 3.80
C LYS A 26 5.57 4.11 3.21
N GLU A 27 5.68 4.21 1.88
CA GLU A 27 5.66 5.50 1.18
C GLU A 27 4.30 6.20 1.33
N ILE A 28 3.21 5.45 1.22
CA ILE A 28 1.86 5.99 1.42
C ILE A 28 1.72 6.56 2.83
N ARG A 29 2.17 5.84 3.86
CA ARG A 29 2.13 6.30 5.24
C ARG A 29 2.97 7.56 5.46
N LYS A 30 4.11 7.62 4.81
CA LYS A 30 4.97 8.81 4.84
C LYS A 30 4.24 10.03 4.26
N LEU A 31 3.55 9.85 3.13
CA LEU A 31 2.77 10.93 2.51
C LEU A 31 1.59 11.35 3.38
N GLN A 32 0.93 10.38 4.05
CA GLN A 32 -0.13 10.67 5.00
C GLN A 32 0.38 11.50 6.17
N ASP A 33 1.53 11.13 6.72
CA ASP A 33 2.13 11.84 7.86
C ASP A 33 2.54 13.26 7.47
N GLN A 34 3.13 13.44 6.30
CA GLN A 34 3.46 14.77 5.78
C GLN A 34 2.22 15.64 5.64
N SER A 35 1.13 15.08 5.11
CA SER A 35 -0.13 15.80 4.94
C SER A 35 -0.76 16.17 6.29
N LYS A 36 -0.70 15.26 7.26
CA LYS A 36 -1.17 15.52 8.62
C LYS A 36 -0.38 16.63 9.29
N GLN A 37 0.93 16.65 9.12
CA GLN A 37 1.79 17.68 9.69
C GLN A 37 1.46 19.06 9.14
N ILE A 38 1.15 19.16 7.85
CA ILE A 38 0.75 20.44 7.25
C ILE A 38 -0.54 20.95 7.89
N VAL A 39 -1.51 20.05 8.13
CA VAL A 39 -2.76 20.42 8.80
C VAL A 39 -2.52 20.82 10.26
N LEU A 40 -1.75 20.00 10.99
CA LEU A 40 -1.53 20.20 12.43
C LEU A 40 -0.69 21.42 12.75
N ASN A 41 0.23 21.80 11.87
CA ASN A 41 1.13 22.96 12.09
C ASN A 41 0.44 24.30 11.82
N GLY A 42 -0.83 24.31 11.47
CA GLY A 42 -1.57 25.54 11.28
C GLY A 42 -1.11 26.36 10.07
N THR A 43 -0.44 25.74 9.12
CA THR A 43 -0.01 26.40 7.88
C THR A 43 -1.15 26.61 6.90
N ILE A 44 -2.29 25.97 7.18
CA ILE A 44 -3.51 26.09 6.36
C ILE A 44 -4.38 27.19 6.95
N THR A 45 -4.55 28.27 6.20
CA THR A 45 -5.26 29.46 6.68
C THR A 45 -6.65 29.61 6.08
N ASP A 46 -7.00 28.83 5.06
CA ASP A 46 -8.31 28.91 4.43
C ASP A 46 -8.98 27.53 4.33
N MET A 47 -10.31 27.57 4.20
CA MET A 47 -11.13 26.35 4.22
C MET A 47 -10.96 25.51 2.94
N GLU A 48 -10.72 26.16 1.80
CA GLU A 48 -10.51 25.42 0.54
C GLU A 48 -9.25 24.57 0.61
N ARG A 49 -8.19 25.14 1.16
CA ARG A 49 -6.93 24.44 1.31
C ARG A 49 -7.05 23.30 2.32
N TYR A 50 -7.78 23.54 3.40
CA TYR A 50 -8.10 22.51 4.37
C TYR A 50 -8.85 21.33 3.75
N ARG A 51 -9.89 21.63 2.97
CA ARG A 51 -10.66 20.60 2.27
C ARG A 51 -9.81 19.82 1.27
N PHE A 52 -8.93 20.50 0.56
CA PHE A 52 -8.01 19.87 -0.37
C PHE A 52 -7.10 18.88 0.36
N MET A 53 -6.51 19.28 1.48
CA MET A 53 -5.61 18.43 2.25
C MET A 53 -6.36 17.25 2.86
N MET A 54 -7.57 17.44 3.33
CA MET A 54 -8.39 16.35 3.85
C MET A 54 -8.78 15.37 2.76
N GLY A 55 -9.11 15.85 1.56
CA GLY A 55 -9.36 15.01 0.39
C GLY A 55 -8.12 14.20 0.01
N ARG A 56 -6.94 14.81 0.06
CA ARG A 56 -5.67 14.12 -0.19
C ARG A 56 -5.43 13.00 0.80
N LEU A 57 -5.66 13.25 2.08
CA LEU A 57 -5.53 12.24 3.14
C LEU A 57 -6.50 11.08 2.92
N GLU A 58 -7.75 11.40 2.58
CA GLU A 58 -8.75 10.38 2.28
C GLU A 58 -8.35 9.56 1.07
N GLY A 59 -7.87 10.20 0.00
CA GLY A 59 -7.38 9.51 -1.19
C GLY A 59 -6.21 8.57 -0.88
N LEU A 60 -5.25 9.01 -0.07
CA LEU A 60 -4.12 8.19 0.34
C LEU A 60 -4.58 6.98 1.16
N ARG A 61 -5.57 7.17 2.03
CA ARG A 61 -6.17 6.09 2.81
C ARG A 61 -6.86 5.07 1.93
N MET A 62 -7.59 5.52 0.92
CA MET A 62 -8.26 4.65 -0.04
C MET A 62 -7.25 3.82 -0.82
N VAL A 63 -6.14 4.42 -1.25
CA VAL A 63 -5.07 3.70 -1.94
C VAL A 63 -4.41 2.69 -1.02
N GLU A 64 -4.15 3.06 0.24
CA GLU A 64 -3.59 2.13 1.23
C GLU A 64 -4.47 0.90 1.38
N ASP A 65 -5.78 1.10 1.55
CA ASP A 65 -6.74 0.00 1.69
C ASP A 65 -6.78 -0.86 0.43
N SER A 66 -6.75 -0.24 -0.74
CA SER A 66 -6.72 -0.97 -2.02
C SER A 66 -5.47 -1.82 -2.18
N VAL A 67 -4.31 -1.30 -1.80
CA VAL A 67 -3.04 -2.06 -1.86
C VAL A 67 -3.10 -3.26 -0.92
N LYS A 68 -3.63 -3.09 0.29
CA LYS A 68 -3.79 -4.18 1.25
C LYS A 68 -4.73 -5.25 0.72
N ASP A 69 -5.86 -4.85 0.14
CA ASP A 69 -6.83 -5.78 -0.42
C ASP A 69 -6.24 -6.58 -1.58
N LEU A 70 -5.50 -5.91 -2.47
CA LEU A 70 -4.84 -6.57 -3.58
C LEU A 70 -3.77 -7.56 -3.11
N LEU A 71 -3.01 -7.18 -2.09
CA LEU A 71 -1.97 -8.02 -1.52
C LEU A 71 -2.59 -9.29 -0.91
N GLU A 72 -3.67 -9.13 -0.15
CA GLU A 72 -4.40 -10.25 0.43
C GLU A 72 -4.94 -11.19 -0.64
N LYS A 73 -5.52 -10.64 -1.71
CA LYS A 73 -6.03 -11.42 -2.82
C LYS A 73 -4.93 -12.22 -3.52
N VAL A 74 -3.78 -11.60 -3.79
CA VAL A 74 -2.65 -12.27 -4.42
C VAL A 74 -2.12 -13.39 -3.53
N THR A 75 -2.03 -13.16 -2.22
CA THR A 75 -1.59 -14.15 -1.25
C THR A 75 -2.55 -15.35 -1.23
N ASP A 76 -3.86 -15.11 -1.24
CA ASP A 76 -4.87 -16.16 -1.29
C ASP A 76 -4.78 -16.97 -2.59
N ASP A 77 -4.59 -16.31 -3.73
CA ASP A 77 -4.44 -16.97 -5.02
C ASP A 77 -3.20 -17.87 -5.04
N ILE A 78 -2.09 -17.44 -4.45
CA ILE A 78 -0.87 -18.23 -4.35
C ILE A 78 -1.10 -19.43 -3.44
N ASP A 79 -1.77 -19.25 -2.30
CA ASP A 79 -2.10 -20.33 -1.38
C ASP A 79 -2.96 -21.39 -2.08
N ASP A 80 -3.96 -20.97 -2.84
CA ASP A 80 -4.80 -21.88 -3.63
C ASP A 80 -4.00 -22.64 -4.68
N PHE A 81 -3.04 -21.98 -5.31
CA PHE A 81 -2.16 -22.61 -6.30
C PHE A 81 -1.25 -23.68 -5.67
N LEU A 82 -0.81 -23.45 -4.43
CA LEU A 82 0.10 -24.36 -3.74
C LEU A 82 -0.61 -25.54 -3.06
N LYS A 83 -1.93 -25.50 -2.94
CA LYS A 83 -2.74 -26.64 -2.47
C LYS A 83 -2.86 -27.73 -3.54
#